data_5df3f90d597869ab8d69b80d6124200f
#
_entry.id   5df3f90d597869ab8d69b80d6124200f
#
_cell.length_a   1.000
_cell.length_b   1.000
_cell.length_c   1.000
_cell.angle_alpha   90.00
_cell.angle_beta   90.00
_cell.angle_gamma   90.00
#
_symmetry.space_group_name_H-M   'P 1'
#
loop_
_entity.id
_entity.type
_entity.pdbx_description
1 polymer ?
#
loop_
_entity_poly.entity_id
_entity_poly.type
_entity_poly.pdbx_seq_one_letter_code
_entity_poly.pdbx_strand_id
1 'polypeptide(L)'
;MGVSSGAKLAVALTMVVFLDHGMLTSSAMMIAAAFAGAMASMAFVLAVARRVQRMSILVICGVMIGYICSAITDIVVAFAQDSNIVNLHNWSMGSFSGMTWGNVTTAAAIVLPCLAAAFLLSKPMAAYQLGESYAASVGVPVRAFSVVLVLLSSLLAACVTAFAGPISFVGIAVPHLVKHTLGSAKPLRVLPGCALGGAAFCLLCDLIARSLFAPTELSISSVTAVFGAPVVIWLLVRRHSGEGTV
;
A
#
# COMPACT_ATOMS: atom_id res chain seq x y z
N MET A 1 6.13 -2.14 0.34
CA MET A 1 6.32 -3.29 1.25
C MET A 1 6.70 -2.87 2.68
N GLY A 2 7.72 -2.05 2.92
CA GLY A 2 8.10 -1.64 4.29
C GLY A 2 7.01 -0.92 5.11
N VAL A 3 6.13 -0.17 4.48
CA VAL A 3 5.04 0.57 5.13
C VAL A 3 4.04 -0.37 5.83
N SER A 4 3.62 -1.43 5.15
CA SER A 4 2.68 -2.42 5.71
C SER A 4 3.30 -3.22 6.86
N SER A 5 4.59 -3.57 6.76
CA SER A 5 5.30 -4.29 7.83
C SER A 5 5.47 -3.42 9.08
N GLY A 6 5.74 -2.12 8.90
CA GLY A 6 5.79 -1.18 10.01
C GLY A 6 4.44 -0.95 10.68
N ALA A 7 3.37 -0.90 9.90
CA ALA A 7 2.01 -0.87 10.45
C ALA A 7 1.73 -2.12 11.30
N LYS A 8 2.07 -3.32 10.79
CA LYS A 8 1.89 -4.59 11.50
C LYS A 8 2.68 -4.63 12.80
N LEU A 9 3.94 -4.18 12.79
CA LEU A 9 4.77 -4.09 13.97
C LEU A 9 4.15 -3.18 15.04
N ALA A 10 3.69 -1.99 14.66
CA ALA A 10 3.08 -1.06 15.61
C ALA A 10 1.77 -1.61 16.21
N VAL A 11 0.95 -2.28 15.40
CA VAL A 11 -0.26 -2.96 15.91
C VAL A 11 0.10 -4.09 16.86
N ALA A 12 1.09 -4.92 16.54
CA ALA A 12 1.55 -6.00 17.40
C ALA A 12 2.06 -5.47 18.76
N LEU A 13 2.90 -4.42 18.74
CA LEU A 13 3.37 -3.76 19.95
C LEU A 13 2.22 -3.18 20.78
N THR A 14 1.25 -2.54 20.13
CA THR A 14 0.08 -1.98 20.81
C THR A 14 -0.76 -3.07 21.45
N MET A 15 -1.01 -4.18 20.74
CA MET A 15 -1.76 -5.30 21.30
C MET A 15 -1.06 -5.90 22.53
N VAL A 16 0.25 -6.15 22.46
CA VAL A 16 0.99 -6.75 23.58
C VAL A 16 1.05 -5.80 24.77
N VAL A 17 1.41 -4.53 24.57
CA VAL A 17 1.58 -3.55 25.66
C VAL A 17 0.26 -3.22 26.35
N PHE A 18 -0.84 -3.05 25.62
CA PHE A 18 -2.12 -2.61 26.22
C PHE A 18 -2.91 -3.76 26.84
N LEU A 19 -2.81 -4.99 26.32
CA LEU A 19 -3.48 -6.14 26.92
C LEU A 19 -2.79 -6.62 28.19
N ASP A 20 -1.47 -6.48 28.30
CA ASP A 20 -0.74 -6.72 29.57
C ASP A 20 -1.21 -5.77 30.70
N HIS A 21 -1.76 -4.60 30.34
CA HIS A 21 -2.33 -3.65 31.30
C HIS A 21 -3.85 -3.81 31.50
N GLY A 22 -4.47 -4.89 30.98
CA GLY A 22 -5.91 -5.17 31.14
C GLY A 22 -6.85 -4.20 30.44
N MET A 23 -6.34 -3.40 29.48
CA MET A 23 -7.15 -2.44 28.71
C MET A 23 -7.64 -3.08 27.42
N LEU A 24 -8.96 -2.99 27.16
CA LEU A 24 -9.53 -3.41 25.88
C LEU A 24 -9.01 -2.51 24.75
N THR A 25 -8.35 -3.10 23.76
CA THR A 25 -7.88 -2.36 22.58
C THR A 25 -9.06 -1.91 21.74
N SER A 26 -9.27 -0.60 21.66
CA SER A 26 -10.27 0.00 20.76
C SER A 26 -9.81 -0.12 19.32
N SER A 27 -10.75 -0.34 18.38
CA SER A 27 -10.49 -0.33 16.95
C SER A 27 -9.79 0.97 16.48
N ALA A 28 -10.19 2.12 17.03
CA ALA A 28 -9.57 3.41 16.74
C ALA A 28 -8.09 3.47 17.15
N MET A 29 -7.73 2.82 18.27
CA MET A 29 -6.35 2.77 18.75
C MET A 29 -5.48 1.89 17.86
N MET A 30 -6.00 0.78 17.37
CA MET A 30 -5.30 -0.09 16.41
C MET A 30 -5.06 0.64 15.08
N ILE A 31 -6.06 1.38 14.59
CA ILE A 31 -5.94 2.21 13.37
C ILE A 31 -4.86 3.28 13.56
N ALA A 32 -4.88 4.00 14.69
CA ALA A 32 -3.89 5.02 15.00
C ALA A 32 -2.47 4.44 15.10
N ALA A 33 -2.32 3.29 15.76
CA ALA A 33 -1.05 2.57 15.87
C ALA A 33 -0.54 2.11 14.49
N ALA A 34 -1.41 1.50 13.66
CA ALA A 34 -1.07 1.08 12.32
C ALA A 34 -0.61 2.27 11.45
N PHE A 35 -1.33 3.38 11.54
CA PHE A 35 -0.98 4.60 10.82
C PHE A 35 0.38 5.17 11.28
N ALA A 36 0.59 5.26 12.61
CA ALA A 36 1.85 5.73 13.18
C ALA A 36 3.04 4.84 12.76
N GLY A 37 2.88 3.51 12.82
CA GLY A 37 3.91 2.56 12.41
C GLY A 37 4.23 2.63 10.91
N ALA A 38 3.20 2.79 10.08
CA ALA A 38 3.35 3.02 8.65
C ALA A 38 4.13 4.32 8.37
N MET A 39 3.78 5.40 9.05
CA MET A 39 4.47 6.70 8.91
C MET A 39 5.90 6.66 9.42
N ALA A 40 6.17 5.95 10.52
CA ALA A 40 7.53 5.78 11.04
C ALA A 40 8.43 5.03 10.04
N SER A 41 7.96 3.92 9.50
CA SER A 41 8.66 3.16 8.46
C SER A 41 8.93 4.00 7.22
N MET A 42 7.94 4.79 6.82
CA MET A 42 8.05 5.73 5.73
C MET A 42 9.12 6.81 5.99
N ALA A 43 9.08 7.44 7.18
CA ALA A 43 10.05 8.47 7.54
C ALA A 43 11.48 7.92 7.47
N PHE A 44 11.69 6.67 7.89
CA PHE A 44 12.97 6.00 7.77
C PHE A 44 13.39 5.78 6.31
N VAL A 45 12.50 5.25 5.46
CA VAL A 45 12.76 5.10 4.02
C VAL A 45 13.13 6.44 3.39
N LEU A 46 12.40 7.51 3.75
CA LEU A 46 12.64 8.85 3.24
C LEU A 46 13.99 9.44 3.73
N ALA A 47 14.37 9.16 4.98
CA ALA A 47 15.66 9.57 5.52
C ALA A 47 16.82 8.90 4.75
N VAL A 48 16.69 7.61 4.42
CA VAL A 48 17.64 6.89 3.57
C VAL A 48 17.62 7.44 2.14
N ALA A 49 16.44 7.72 1.58
CA ALA A 49 16.26 8.28 0.25
C ALA A 49 17.00 9.60 0.04
N ARG A 50 17.08 10.43 1.09
CA ARG A 50 17.83 11.71 1.03
C ARG A 50 19.32 11.53 0.81
N ARG A 51 19.88 10.38 1.21
CA ARG A 51 21.32 10.04 1.06
C ARG A 51 21.65 9.24 -0.18
N VAL A 52 20.62 8.63 -0.81
CA VAL A 52 20.78 7.70 -1.92
C VAL A 52 20.05 8.24 -3.14
N GLN A 53 20.77 8.43 -4.24
CA GLN A 53 20.21 9.00 -5.49
C GLN A 53 19.64 7.94 -6.46
N ARG A 54 19.75 6.64 -6.15
CA ARG A 54 19.31 5.57 -7.05
C ARG A 54 17.99 4.96 -6.58
N MET A 55 16.96 5.01 -7.43
CA MET A 55 15.64 4.42 -7.16
C MET A 55 15.71 2.93 -6.78
N SER A 56 16.60 2.15 -7.40
CA SER A 56 16.76 0.72 -7.09
C SER A 56 17.17 0.48 -5.64
N ILE A 57 18.05 1.32 -5.09
CA ILE A 57 18.50 1.20 -3.69
C ILE A 57 17.37 1.57 -2.73
N LEU A 58 16.52 2.52 -3.10
CA LEU A 58 15.35 2.89 -2.30
C LEU A 58 14.37 1.72 -2.16
N VAL A 59 14.13 0.99 -3.25
CA VAL A 59 13.28 -0.22 -3.22
C VAL A 59 13.88 -1.29 -2.32
N ILE A 60 15.19 -1.55 -2.45
CA ILE A 60 15.90 -2.51 -1.60
C ILE A 60 15.81 -2.11 -0.13
N CYS A 61 16.07 -0.86 0.21
CA CYS A 61 15.93 -0.35 1.59
C CYS A 61 14.51 -0.54 2.14
N GLY A 62 13.48 -0.25 1.34
CA GLY A 62 12.09 -0.47 1.73
C GLY A 62 11.78 -1.94 2.02
N VAL A 63 12.34 -2.86 1.24
CA VAL A 63 12.21 -4.31 1.47
C VAL A 63 12.96 -4.72 2.73
N MET A 64 14.20 -4.26 2.92
CA MET A 64 15.01 -4.59 4.12
C MET A 64 14.36 -4.10 5.41
N ILE A 65 13.81 -2.88 5.41
CA ILE A 65 13.03 -2.37 6.54
C ILE A 65 11.81 -3.26 6.81
N GLY A 66 11.13 -3.70 5.74
CA GLY A 66 10.03 -4.64 5.84
C GLY A 66 10.43 -5.94 6.56
N TYR A 67 11.59 -6.51 6.23
CA TYR A 67 12.11 -7.70 6.91
C TYR A 67 12.48 -7.44 8.37
N ILE A 68 13.10 -6.30 8.68
CA ILE A 68 13.44 -5.93 10.07
C ILE A 68 12.15 -5.80 10.89
N CYS A 69 11.15 -5.06 10.39
CA CYS A 69 9.87 -4.92 11.08
C CYS A 69 9.18 -6.28 11.26
N SER A 70 9.23 -7.17 10.25
CA SER A 70 8.66 -8.50 10.35
C SER A 70 9.36 -9.34 11.42
N ALA A 71 10.70 -9.37 11.42
CA ALA A 71 11.47 -10.10 12.41
C ALA A 71 11.19 -9.63 13.86
N ILE A 72 11.09 -8.30 14.06
CA ILE A 72 10.73 -7.75 15.37
C ILE A 72 9.28 -8.16 15.73
N THR A 73 8.36 -8.13 14.77
CA THR A 73 6.98 -8.58 14.99
C THR A 73 6.93 -10.04 15.41
N ASP A 74 7.71 -10.91 14.76
CA ASP A 74 7.76 -12.34 15.10
C ASP A 74 8.32 -12.56 16.51
N ILE A 75 9.31 -11.77 16.94
CA ILE A 75 9.81 -11.78 18.31
C ILE A 75 8.72 -11.35 19.30
N VAL A 76 8.01 -10.25 19.01
CA VAL A 76 6.92 -9.75 19.86
C VAL A 76 5.80 -10.79 19.98
N VAL A 77 5.44 -11.42 18.88
CA VAL A 77 4.40 -12.47 18.82
C VAL A 77 4.81 -13.71 19.62
N ALA A 78 6.10 -14.07 19.65
CA ALA A 78 6.58 -15.22 20.43
C ALA A 78 6.37 -15.09 21.94
N PHE A 79 6.22 -13.85 22.44
CA PHE A 79 5.92 -13.55 23.85
C PHE A 79 4.46 -13.14 24.08
N ALA A 80 3.62 -13.12 23.03
CA ALA A 80 2.23 -12.70 23.10
C ALA A 80 1.32 -13.85 23.56
N GLN A 81 0.16 -13.51 24.13
CA GLN A 81 -0.89 -14.48 24.43
C GLN A 81 -1.58 -14.98 23.14
N ASP A 82 -2.08 -16.21 23.15
CA ASP A 82 -2.71 -16.84 21.97
C ASP A 82 -3.85 -16.00 21.37
N SER A 83 -4.67 -15.35 22.19
CA SER A 83 -5.74 -14.45 21.73
C SER A 83 -5.23 -13.26 20.94
N ASN A 84 -4.06 -12.72 21.29
CA ASN A 84 -3.42 -11.60 20.61
C ASN A 84 -2.85 -12.03 19.26
N ILE A 85 -2.31 -13.24 19.20
CA ILE A 85 -1.80 -13.83 17.95
C ILE A 85 -2.93 -13.98 16.93
N VAL A 86 -4.07 -14.52 17.36
CA VAL A 86 -5.26 -14.67 16.51
C VAL A 86 -5.78 -13.32 16.01
N ASN A 87 -5.89 -12.33 16.91
CA ASN A 87 -6.36 -11.00 16.55
C ASN A 87 -5.41 -10.29 15.56
N LEU A 88 -4.10 -10.37 15.81
CA LEU A 88 -3.09 -9.82 14.89
C LEU A 88 -3.11 -10.52 13.53
N HIS A 89 -3.27 -11.84 13.53
CA HIS A 89 -3.39 -12.63 12.31
C HIS A 89 -4.62 -12.19 11.50
N ASN A 90 -5.79 -12.13 12.12
CA ASN A 90 -7.04 -11.70 11.48
C ASN A 90 -6.92 -10.27 10.92
N TRP A 91 -6.35 -9.33 11.69
CA TRP A 91 -6.11 -7.97 11.20
C TRP A 91 -5.14 -7.97 10.01
N SER A 92 -4.08 -8.79 10.04
CA SER A 92 -3.07 -8.86 8.99
C SER A 92 -3.57 -9.48 7.68
N MET A 93 -4.68 -10.21 7.72
CA MET A 93 -5.33 -10.75 6.51
C MET A 93 -6.02 -9.66 5.66
N GLY A 94 -6.34 -8.52 6.26
CA GLY A 94 -7.10 -7.45 5.64
C GLY A 94 -8.58 -7.82 5.44
N SER A 95 -9.47 -6.88 5.75
CA SER A 95 -10.91 -7.05 5.55
C SER A 95 -11.60 -5.69 5.47
N PHE A 96 -12.65 -5.60 4.67
CA PHE A 96 -13.56 -4.44 4.65
C PHE A 96 -14.79 -4.65 5.54
N SER A 97 -15.01 -5.85 6.12
CA SER A 97 -16.20 -6.19 6.91
C SER A 97 -16.34 -5.37 8.19
N GLY A 98 -15.23 -4.96 8.80
CA GLY A 98 -15.20 -4.17 10.03
C GLY A 98 -15.30 -2.64 9.82
N MET A 99 -15.52 -2.16 8.62
CA MET A 99 -15.57 -0.74 8.30
C MET A 99 -16.87 -0.09 8.79
N THR A 100 -16.73 0.93 9.64
CA THR A 100 -17.84 1.80 10.07
C THR A 100 -17.91 3.06 9.20
N TRP A 101 -19.06 3.74 9.17
CA TRP A 101 -19.20 5.01 8.45
C TRP A 101 -18.22 6.08 8.96
N GLY A 102 -17.87 6.08 10.26
CA GLY A 102 -16.85 6.96 10.82
C GLY A 102 -15.46 6.68 10.23
N ASN A 103 -15.10 5.40 10.06
CA ASN A 103 -13.83 4.99 9.43
C ASN A 103 -13.80 5.41 7.95
N VAL A 104 -14.91 5.24 7.22
CA VAL A 104 -15.03 5.62 5.81
C VAL A 104 -14.88 7.14 5.63
N THR A 105 -15.54 7.95 6.45
CA THR A 105 -15.44 9.41 6.37
C THR A 105 -14.03 9.90 6.70
N THR A 106 -13.38 9.31 7.71
CA THR A 106 -11.99 9.64 8.08
C THR A 106 -11.01 9.25 6.98
N ALA A 107 -11.15 8.04 6.42
CA ALA A 107 -10.33 7.59 5.30
C ALA A 107 -10.55 8.47 4.05
N ALA A 108 -11.80 8.82 3.72
CA ALA A 108 -12.12 9.70 2.61
C ALA A 108 -11.53 11.11 2.78
N ALA A 109 -11.56 11.67 4.00
CA ALA A 109 -10.96 12.96 4.31
C ALA A 109 -9.44 13.01 4.08
N ILE A 110 -8.75 11.86 4.15
CA ILE A 110 -7.32 11.75 3.86
C ILE A 110 -7.09 11.41 2.37
N VAL A 111 -7.83 10.45 1.84
CA VAL A 111 -7.61 9.90 0.49
C VAL A 111 -7.98 10.90 -0.59
N LEU A 112 -9.11 11.59 -0.47
CA LEU A 112 -9.57 12.53 -1.51
C LEU A 112 -8.61 13.70 -1.74
N PRO A 113 -8.11 14.41 -0.71
CA PRO A 113 -7.11 15.45 -0.91
C PRO A 113 -5.80 14.92 -1.49
N CYS A 114 -5.36 13.71 -1.06
CA CYS A 114 -4.16 13.09 -1.60
C CYS A 114 -4.31 12.73 -3.09
N LEU A 115 -5.48 12.23 -3.50
CA LEU A 115 -5.78 11.96 -4.92
C LEU A 115 -5.83 13.25 -5.72
N ALA A 116 -6.44 14.32 -5.20
CA ALA A 116 -6.47 15.62 -5.84
C ALA A 116 -5.04 16.18 -6.01
N ALA A 117 -4.21 16.11 -4.97
CA ALA A 117 -2.81 16.51 -5.03
C ALA A 117 -2.02 15.67 -6.07
N ALA A 118 -2.20 14.36 -6.09
CA ALA A 118 -1.58 13.49 -7.08
C ALA A 118 -2.02 13.84 -8.51
N PHE A 119 -3.30 14.18 -8.70
CA PHE A 119 -3.82 14.61 -10.01
C PHE A 119 -3.22 15.94 -10.46
N LEU A 120 -3.07 16.91 -9.56
CA LEU A 120 -2.38 18.18 -9.85
C LEU A 120 -0.91 17.98 -10.24
N LEU A 121 -0.25 16.97 -9.68
CA LEU A 121 1.13 16.59 -10.00
C LEU A 121 1.26 15.75 -11.28
N SER A 122 0.18 15.46 -11.99
CA SER A 122 0.19 14.65 -13.21
C SER A 122 1.08 15.21 -14.33
N LYS A 123 1.18 16.52 -14.47
CA LYS A 123 2.05 17.18 -15.45
C LYS A 123 3.54 17.00 -15.13
N PRO A 124 4.03 17.34 -13.92
CA PRO A 124 5.40 17.01 -13.51
C PRO A 124 5.72 15.51 -13.59
N MET A 125 4.76 14.64 -13.28
CA MET A 125 4.93 13.18 -13.44
C MET A 125 5.20 12.79 -14.89
N ALA A 126 4.50 13.39 -15.84
CA ALA A 126 4.70 13.13 -17.25
C ALA A 126 6.11 13.54 -17.71
N ALA A 127 6.61 14.69 -17.27
CA ALA A 127 7.97 15.12 -17.54
C ALA A 127 9.01 14.16 -16.90
N TYR A 128 8.76 13.73 -15.67
CA TYR A 128 9.63 12.79 -14.93
C TYR A 128 9.73 11.41 -15.61
N GLN A 129 8.64 10.94 -16.25
CA GLN A 129 8.65 9.68 -17.01
C GLN A 129 9.57 9.70 -18.23
N LEU A 130 9.89 10.89 -18.77
CA LEU A 130 10.84 11.06 -19.89
C LEU A 130 12.30 11.09 -19.43
N GLY A 131 12.53 11.09 -18.12
CA GLY A 131 13.84 11.09 -17.46
C GLY A 131 14.06 12.27 -16.53
N GLU A 132 14.90 12.07 -15.53
CA GLU A 132 15.19 13.10 -14.51
C GLU A 132 15.83 14.35 -15.12
N SER A 133 16.76 14.15 -16.07
CA SER A 133 17.44 15.25 -16.77
C SER A 133 16.47 16.08 -17.61
N TYR A 134 15.52 15.44 -18.25
CA TYR A 134 14.46 16.13 -19.02
C TYR A 134 13.53 16.91 -18.10
N ALA A 135 13.09 16.28 -16.99
CA ALA A 135 12.25 16.96 -16.00
C ALA A 135 12.94 18.21 -15.42
N ALA A 136 14.24 18.11 -15.12
CA ALA A 136 15.03 19.23 -14.63
C ALA A 136 15.15 20.36 -15.66
N SER A 137 15.34 20.04 -16.95
CA SER A 137 15.44 21.05 -18.02
C SER A 137 14.14 21.82 -18.26
N VAL A 138 12.99 21.19 -17.96
CA VAL A 138 11.66 21.81 -18.06
C VAL A 138 11.27 22.56 -16.75
N GLY A 139 12.20 22.65 -15.78
CA GLY A 139 12.01 23.41 -14.55
C GLY A 139 11.33 22.64 -13.40
N VAL A 140 11.21 21.31 -13.49
CA VAL A 140 10.69 20.50 -12.38
C VAL A 140 11.78 20.32 -11.31
N PRO A 141 11.55 20.71 -10.05
CA PRO A 141 12.50 20.47 -8.96
C PRO A 141 12.50 18.99 -8.56
N VAL A 142 13.28 18.17 -9.28
CA VAL A 142 13.26 16.70 -9.21
C VAL A 142 13.32 16.16 -7.77
N ARG A 143 14.21 16.72 -6.92
CA ARG A 143 14.35 16.28 -5.53
C ARG A 143 13.09 16.52 -4.70
N ALA A 144 12.54 17.72 -4.75
CA ALA A 144 11.33 18.07 -4.01
C ALA A 144 10.13 17.29 -4.54
N PHE A 145 10.04 17.14 -5.86
CA PHE A 145 8.99 16.38 -6.52
C PHE A 145 9.00 14.89 -6.11
N SER A 146 10.16 14.23 -6.11
CA SER A 146 10.29 12.85 -5.67
C SER A 146 9.88 12.67 -4.20
N VAL A 147 10.28 13.59 -3.32
CA VAL A 147 9.88 13.58 -1.91
C VAL A 147 8.37 13.69 -1.76
N VAL A 148 7.74 14.62 -2.47
CA VAL A 148 6.27 14.80 -2.44
C VAL A 148 5.54 13.55 -2.93
N LEU A 149 6.00 12.93 -4.03
CA LEU A 149 5.41 11.69 -4.53
C LEU A 149 5.51 10.54 -3.53
N VAL A 150 6.68 10.38 -2.93
CA VAL A 150 6.90 9.35 -1.90
C VAL A 150 6.01 9.63 -0.68
N LEU A 151 5.89 10.86 -0.22
CA LEU A 151 4.99 11.25 0.88
C LEU A 151 3.53 10.95 0.56
N LEU A 152 3.02 11.37 -0.60
CA LEU A 152 1.64 11.11 -1.01
C LEU A 152 1.34 9.62 -1.13
N SER A 153 2.20 8.87 -1.80
CA SER A 153 2.00 7.42 -1.99
C SER A 153 2.01 6.67 -0.65
N SER A 154 2.84 7.09 0.28
CA SER A 154 2.93 6.42 1.58
C SER A 154 1.81 6.82 2.52
N LEU A 155 1.36 8.08 2.46
CA LEU A 155 0.18 8.52 3.21
C LEU A 155 -1.07 7.75 2.76
N LEU A 156 -1.25 7.56 1.44
CA LEU A 156 -2.31 6.73 0.89
C LEU A 156 -2.18 5.27 1.33
N ALA A 157 -0.99 4.69 1.22
CA ALA A 157 -0.73 3.30 1.64
C ALA A 157 -0.93 3.11 3.16
N ALA A 158 -0.47 4.05 3.99
CA ALA A 158 -0.65 4.03 5.43
C ALA A 158 -2.13 4.12 5.82
N CYS A 159 -2.89 5.00 5.16
CA CYS A 159 -4.33 5.13 5.37
C CYS A 159 -5.04 3.81 5.05
N VAL A 160 -4.83 3.25 3.86
CA VAL A 160 -5.47 1.97 3.47
C VAL A 160 -5.08 0.84 4.44
N THR A 161 -3.79 0.71 4.77
CA THR A 161 -3.31 -0.34 5.67
C THR A 161 -3.87 -0.19 7.09
N ALA A 162 -4.04 1.04 7.58
CA ALA A 162 -4.57 1.29 8.91
C ALA A 162 -6.05 0.89 9.03
N PHE A 163 -6.86 1.19 8.02
CA PHE A 163 -8.30 0.93 8.04
C PHE A 163 -8.70 -0.47 7.56
N ALA A 164 -8.10 -0.93 6.47
CA ALA A 164 -8.47 -2.18 5.80
C ALA A 164 -7.47 -3.33 6.04
N GLY A 165 -6.36 -3.06 6.74
CA GLY A 165 -5.24 -3.98 6.83
C GLY A 165 -4.37 -4.00 5.56
N PRO A 166 -3.30 -4.79 5.56
CA PRO A 166 -2.40 -4.89 4.40
C PRO A 166 -3.08 -5.65 3.25
N ILE A 167 -3.30 -4.96 2.13
CA ILE A 167 -3.82 -5.55 0.88
C ILE A 167 -2.67 -5.67 -0.12
N SER A 168 -2.48 -6.86 -0.68
CA SER A 168 -1.38 -7.17 -1.58
C SER A 168 -1.79 -7.08 -3.06
N PHE A 169 -0.80 -6.94 -3.95
CA PHE A 169 -0.92 -6.99 -5.42
C PHE A 169 -1.72 -5.88 -6.11
N VAL A 170 -2.69 -5.23 -5.48
CA VAL A 170 -3.54 -4.19 -6.10
C VAL A 170 -2.69 -3.07 -6.70
N GLY A 171 -1.70 -2.58 -5.96
CA GLY A 171 -0.82 -1.49 -6.40
C GLY A 171 0.08 -1.84 -7.60
N ILE A 172 0.28 -3.11 -7.90
CA ILE A 172 1.05 -3.57 -9.07
C ILE A 172 0.11 -3.94 -10.21
N ALA A 173 -0.91 -4.76 -9.94
CA ALA A 173 -1.80 -5.29 -10.96
C ALA A 173 -2.65 -4.20 -11.64
N VAL A 174 -3.29 -3.34 -10.84
CA VAL A 174 -4.23 -2.34 -11.35
C VAL A 174 -3.58 -1.32 -12.30
N PRO A 175 -2.43 -0.70 -11.97
CA PRO A 175 -1.79 0.23 -12.91
C PRO A 175 -1.39 -0.40 -14.24
N HIS A 176 -1.00 -1.67 -14.23
CA HIS A 176 -0.67 -2.40 -15.46
C HIS A 176 -1.92 -2.69 -16.31
N LEU A 177 -3.00 -3.16 -15.67
CA LEU A 177 -4.30 -3.37 -16.33
C LEU A 177 -4.83 -2.07 -16.94
N VAL A 178 -4.82 -0.98 -16.18
CA VAL A 178 -5.32 0.32 -16.62
C VAL A 178 -4.50 0.86 -17.79
N LYS A 179 -3.17 0.77 -17.75
CA LYS A 179 -2.33 1.17 -18.90
C LYS A 179 -2.62 0.35 -20.13
N HIS A 180 -2.86 -0.95 -19.97
CA HIS A 180 -3.19 -1.84 -21.07
C HIS A 180 -4.56 -1.51 -21.68
N THR A 181 -5.59 -1.30 -20.85
CA THR A 181 -6.96 -0.99 -21.31
C THR A 181 -7.07 0.40 -21.93
N LEU A 182 -6.38 1.40 -21.35
CA LEU A 182 -6.40 2.77 -21.86
C LEU A 182 -5.46 2.99 -23.08
N GLY A 183 -4.55 2.05 -23.37
CA GLY A 183 -3.53 2.19 -24.39
C GLY A 183 -2.63 3.42 -24.21
N SER A 184 -2.53 3.93 -22.97
CA SER A 184 -1.85 5.19 -22.68
C SER A 184 -1.08 5.12 -21.37
N ALA A 185 0.16 5.61 -21.37
CA ALA A 185 0.98 5.75 -20.17
C ALA A 185 0.89 7.16 -19.54
N LYS A 186 0.07 8.07 -20.09
CA LYS A 186 -0.03 9.45 -19.62
C LYS A 186 -0.62 9.49 -18.19
N PRO A 187 0.08 10.09 -17.19
CA PRO A 187 -0.38 10.11 -15.80
C PRO A 187 -1.77 10.71 -15.62
N LEU A 188 -2.12 11.73 -16.41
CA LEU A 188 -3.43 12.40 -16.37
C LEU A 188 -4.61 11.45 -16.61
N ARG A 189 -4.42 10.38 -17.41
CA ARG A 189 -5.45 9.36 -17.70
C ARG A 189 -5.30 8.14 -16.80
N VAL A 190 -4.05 7.78 -16.49
CA VAL A 190 -3.75 6.60 -15.69
C VAL A 190 -4.13 6.78 -14.22
N LEU A 191 -3.94 7.97 -13.63
CA LEU A 191 -4.28 8.22 -12.23
C LEU A 191 -5.77 8.01 -11.91
N PRO A 192 -6.73 8.68 -12.59
CA PRO A 192 -8.15 8.43 -12.36
C PRO A 192 -8.55 6.99 -12.76
N GLY A 193 -7.95 6.45 -13.81
CA GLY A 193 -8.16 5.05 -14.20
C GLY A 193 -7.73 4.06 -13.10
N CYS A 194 -6.59 4.32 -12.44
CA CYS A 194 -6.12 3.49 -11.33
C CYS A 194 -7.01 3.65 -10.08
N ALA A 195 -7.52 4.84 -9.80
CA ALA A 195 -8.43 5.06 -8.68
C ALA A 195 -9.74 4.27 -8.88
N LEU A 196 -10.38 4.41 -10.04
CA LEU A 196 -11.63 3.71 -10.36
C LEU A 196 -11.41 2.20 -10.57
N GLY A 197 -10.39 1.83 -11.33
CA GLY A 197 -10.05 0.43 -11.59
C GLY A 197 -9.63 -0.31 -10.32
N GLY A 198 -8.88 0.35 -9.43
CA GLY A 198 -8.52 -0.19 -8.12
C GLY A 198 -9.73 -0.40 -7.22
N ALA A 199 -10.63 0.58 -7.17
CA ALA A 199 -11.88 0.45 -6.41
C ALA A 199 -12.73 -0.71 -6.95
N ALA A 200 -12.94 -0.79 -8.27
CA ALA A 200 -13.70 -1.87 -8.89
C ALA A 200 -13.05 -3.24 -8.64
N PHE A 201 -11.72 -3.35 -8.78
CA PHE A 201 -10.99 -4.59 -8.52
C PHE A 201 -11.11 -5.04 -7.05
N CYS A 202 -10.95 -4.11 -6.09
CA CYS A 202 -11.12 -4.41 -4.67
C CYS A 202 -12.55 -4.84 -4.33
N LEU A 203 -13.57 -4.18 -4.89
CA LEU A 203 -14.97 -4.54 -4.69
C LEU A 203 -15.29 -5.92 -5.25
N LEU A 204 -14.77 -6.27 -6.43
CA LEU A 204 -14.93 -7.61 -7.01
C LEU A 204 -14.25 -8.67 -6.14
N CYS A 205 -13.02 -8.41 -5.67
CA CYS A 205 -12.33 -9.33 -4.77
C CYS A 205 -13.04 -9.48 -3.42
N ASP A 206 -13.60 -8.40 -2.87
CA ASP A 206 -14.40 -8.45 -1.62
C ASP A 206 -15.68 -9.25 -1.80
N LEU A 207 -16.38 -9.06 -2.94
CA LEU A 207 -17.56 -9.84 -3.28
C LEU A 207 -17.24 -11.34 -3.35
N ILE A 208 -16.14 -11.71 -4.00
CA ILE A 208 -15.68 -13.10 -4.09
C ILE A 208 -15.31 -13.64 -2.72
N ALA A 209 -14.56 -12.83 -1.91
CA ALA A 209 -14.13 -13.22 -0.58
C ALA A 209 -15.29 -13.55 0.37
N ARG A 210 -16.42 -12.85 0.23
CA ARG A 210 -17.61 -13.04 1.06
C ARG A 210 -18.59 -14.09 0.53
N SER A 211 -18.65 -14.27 -0.81
CA SER A 211 -19.68 -15.14 -1.42
C SER A 211 -19.22 -16.56 -1.65
N LEU A 212 -17.91 -16.79 -1.90
CA LEU A 212 -17.43 -18.08 -2.40
C LEU A 212 -17.51 -19.21 -1.35
N PHE A 213 -17.30 -18.90 -0.08
CA PHE A 213 -17.28 -19.88 1.02
C PHE A 213 -18.16 -19.47 2.21
N ALA A 214 -19.27 -18.77 1.95
CA ALA A 214 -20.21 -18.41 3.01
C ALA A 214 -20.62 -19.63 3.85
N PRO A 215 -20.63 -19.57 5.19
CA PRO A 215 -20.51 -18.37 6.03
C PRO A 215 -19.07 -17.95 6.41
N THR A 216 -18.03 -18.64 5.94
CA THR A 216 -16.61 -18.30 6.24
C THR A 216 -16.15 -17.21 5.28
N GLU A 217 -15.70 -16.08 5.82
CA GLU A 217 -15.11 -15.00 5.02
C GLU A 217 -13.65 -15.30 4.72
N LEU A 218 -13.26 -15.25 3.43
CA LEU A 218 -11.86 -15.31 3.03
C LEU A 218 -11.19 -13.96 3.21
N SER A 219 -9.88 -13.98 3.48
CA SER A 219 -9.12 -12.73 3.51
C SER A 219 -9.06 -12.09 2.13
N ILE A 220 -9.30 -10.78 2.08
CA ILE A 220 -9.22 -10.01 0.84
C ILE A 220 -7.81 -10.09 0.23
N SER A 221 -6.77 -10.08 1.08
CA SER A 221 -5.38 -10.15 0.63
C SER A 221 -5.08 -11.46 -0.11
N SER A 222 -5.65 -12.59 0.33
CA SER A 222 -5.52 -13.87 -0.37
C SER A 222 -6.21 -13.86 -1.72
N VAL A 223 -7.43 -13.33 -1.79
CA VAL A 223 -8.19 -13.24 -3.04
C VAL A 223 -7.49 -12.32 -4.04
N THR A 224 -7.05 -11.13 -3.59
CA THR A 224 -6.30 -10.21 -4.46
C THR A 224 -4.96 -10.79 -4.93
N ALA A 225 -4.29 -11.63 -4.11
CA ALA A 225 -3.08 -12.32 -4.51
C ALA A 225 -3.35 -13.38 -5.59
N VAL A 226 -4.38 -14.20 -5.41
CA VAL A 226 -4.75 -15.26 -6.36
C VAL A 226 -5.14 -14.67 -7.73
N PHE A 227 -5.87 -13.58 -7.76
CA PHE A 227 -6.26 -12.93 -9.02
C PHE A 227 -5.21 -11.96 -9.54
N GLY A 228 -4.52 -11.23 -8.67
CA GLY A 228 -3.54 -10.22 -9.07
C GLY A 228 -2.22 -10.80 -9.57
N ALA A 229 -1.71 -11.87 -8.95
CA ALA A 229 -0.43 -12.45 -9.34
C ALA A 229 -0.44 -13.04 -10.77
N PRO A 230 -1.43 -13.85 -11.19
CA PRO A 230 -1.50 -14.35 -12.57
C PRO A 230 -1.60 -13.22 -13.60
N VAL A 231 -2.35 -12.16 -13.31
CA VAL A 231 -2.48 -11.00 -14.20
C VAL A 231 -1.13 -10.32 -14.39
N VAL A 232 -0.37 -10.12 -13.32
CA VAL A 232 0.97 -9.51 -13.38
C VAL A 232 1.94 -10.41 -14.15
N ILE A 233 1.94 -11.72 -13.88
CA ILE A 233 2.80 -12.69 -14.58
C ILE A 233 2.48 -12.68 -16.08
N TRP A 234 1.20 -12.77 -16.44
CA TRP A 234 0.77 -12.76 -17.84
C TRP A 234 1.21 -11.48 -18.58
N LEU A 235 1.05 -10.32 -17.94
CA LEU A 235 1.47 -9.05 -18.52
C LEU A 235 3.00 -8.95 -18.69
N LEU A 236 3.76 -9.45 -17.72
CA LEU A 236 5.23 -9.46 -17.81
C LEU A 236 5.74 -10.38 -18.93
N VAL A 237 5.18 -11.58 -19.05
CA VAL A 237 5.54 -12.53 -20.12
C VAL A 237 5.21 -11.94 -21.48
N ARG A 238 4.05 -11.33 -21.66
CA ARG A 238 3.62 -10.74 -22.93
C ARG A 238 4.50 -9.55 -23.34
N ARG A 239 5.00 -8.78 -22.39
CA ARG A 239 5.91 -7.66 -22.66
C ARG A 239 7.28 -8.13 -23.18
N HIS A 240 7.82 -9.22 -22.60
CA HIS A 240 9.07 -9.84 -23.07
C HIS A 240 8.93 -10.44 -24.48
N SER A 241 7.79 -10.99 -24.83
CA SER A 241 7.54 -11.54 -26.17
C SER A 241 7.39 -10.45 -27.26
N GLY A 242 7.08 -9.21 -26.87
CA GLY A 242 7.00 -8.07 -27.81
C GLY A 242 8.32 -7.34 -28.05
N GLU A 243 9.32 -7.49 -27.19
CA GLU A 243 10.66 -6.88 -27.33
C GLU A 243 11.65 -7.77 -28.08
N GLY A 244 11.29 -9.03 -28.41
CA GLY A 244 12.13 -10.00 -29.12
C GLY A 244 11.99 -9.99 -30.65
N THR A 245 11.26 -9.05 -31.24
CA THR A 245 11.02 -8.95 -32.71
C THR A 245 11.37 -7.56 -33.26
N VAL A 246 12.56 -7.04 -32.91
CA VAL A 246 13.19 -5.95 -33.66
C VAL A 246 14.67 -6.24 -33.79
#